data_9126f82a52a8cf0bcf71ac8253960295
#
_entry.id   9126f82a52a8cf0bcf71ac8253960295
#
_cell.length_a   1.000
_cell.length_b   1.000
_cell.length_c   1.000
_cell.angle_alpha   90.00
_cell.angle_beta   90.00
_cell.angle_gamma   90.00
#
_symmetry.space_group_name_H-M   'P 1'
#
loop_
_entity.id
_entity.type
_entity.pdbx_description
1 polymer ?
#
loop_
_entity_poly.entity_id
_entity_poly.type
_entity_poly.pdbx_seq_one_letter_code
_entity_poly.pdbx_strand_id
1 'polypeptide(L)' 'MSKKLDSVASERLDRIAAVYALGEDVFESREAAAQWMSKPNKALGGDTPIMLCATEIGAKQVRRVLQALEWGGAA' A
#
# COMPACT_ATOMS: atom_id res chain seq x y z
N MET A 1 11.16 27.08 7.79
CA MET A 1 11.12 25.82 7.10
C MET A 1 10.55 24.76 7.99
N SER A 2 9.56 24.02 7.50
CA SER A 2 8.87 23.17 8.36
C SER A 2 9.36 21.75 8.25
N LYS A 3 10.38 21.43 8.98
CA LYS A 3 10.96 20.10 8.96
C LYS A 3 9.96 19.03 9.38
N LYS A 4 9.04 19.39 10.30
CA LYS A 4 8.02 18.45 10.72
C LYS A 4 7.09 18.05 9.59
N LEU A 5 6.66 19.02 8.79
CA LEU A 5 5.82 18.74 7.65
C LEU A 5 6.56 17.90 6.63
N ASP A 6 7.82 18.25 6.39
CA ASP A 6 8.63 17.48 5.45
C ASP A 6 8.80 16.05 5.92
N SER A 7 9.02 15.84 7.22
CA SER A 7 9.17 14.49 7.77
C SER A 7 7.89 13.69 7.66
N VAL A 8 6.74 14.30 7.96
CA VAL A 8 5.46 13.61 7.86
C VAL A 8 5.16 13.24 6.42
N ALA A 9 5.39 14.17 5.50
CA ALA A 9 5.17 13.91 4.08
C ALA A 9 6.11 12.82 3.57
N SER A 10 7.38 12.86 4.00
CA SER A 10 8.34 11.84 3.62
C SER A 10 7.97 10.48 4.14
N GLU A 11 7.50 10.41 5.37
CA GLU A 11 7.09 9.13 5.95
C GLU A 11 5.92 8.52 5.19
N ARG A 12 4.96 9.36 4.79
CA ARG A 12 3.83 8.87 4.00
C ARG A 12 4.31 8.36 2.65
N LEU A 13 5.16 9.10 1.98
CA LEU A 13 5.69 8.68 0.69
C LEU A 13 6.51 7.41 0.82
N ASP A 14 7.28 7.30 1.88
CA ASP A 14 8.07 6.09 2.13
C ASP A 14 7.16 4.88 2.29
N ARG A 15 6.07 5.03 3.03
CA ARG A 15 5.10 3.94 3.20
C ARG A 15 4.46 3.55 1.88
N ILE A 16 4.05 4.54 1.09
CA ILE A 16 3.44 4.27 -0.21
C ILE A 16 4.44 3.57 -1.11
N ALA A 17 5.68 4.06 -1.15
CA ALA A 17 6.72 3.47 -1.99
C ALA A 17 7.02 2.03 -1.60
N ALA A 18 7.09 1.76 -0.29
CA ALA A 18 7.37 0.41 0.20
C ALA A 18 6.25 -0.56 -0.16
N VAL A 19 5.01 -0.13 0.03
CA VAL A 19 3.85 -0.96 -0.29
C VAL A 19 3.73 -1.16 -1.80
N TYR A 20 4.01 -0.10 -2.56
CA TYR A 20 3.98 -0.18 -4.03
C TYR A 20 5.02 -1.18 -4.54
N ALA A 21 6.23 -1.14 -3.97
CA ALA A 21 7.28 -2.08 -4.36
C ALA A 21 6.87 -3.53 -4.07
N LEU A 22 6.23 -3.75 -2.94
CA LEU A 22 5.70 -5.07 -2.61
C LEU A 22 4.63 -5.48 -3.62
N GLY A 23 3.75 -4.55 -3.99
CA GLY A 23 2.73 -4.82 -4.99
C GLY A 23 3.33 -5.19 -6.35
N GLU A 24 4.40 -4.50 -6.74
CA GLU A 24 5.08 -4.84 -7.99
C GLU A 24 5.61 -6.27 -7.96
N ASP A 25 6.14 -6.69 -6.83
CA ASP A 25 6.62 -8.07 -6.68
C ASP A 25 5.47 -9.07 -6.75
N VAL A 26 4.37 -8.77 -6.09
CA VAL A 26 3.23 -9.69 -6.04
C VAL A 26 2.58 -9.84 -7.41
N PHE A 27 2.36 -8.74 -8.12
CA PHE A 27 1.67 -8.76 -9.40
C PHE A 27 2.62 -8.89 -10.59
N GLU A 28 3.91 -8.74 -10.35
CA GLU A 28 4.95 -8.78 -11.39
C GLU A 28 4.65 -7.77 -12.49
N SER A 29 4.06 -6.64 -12.12
CA SER A 29 3.68 -5.61 -13.07
C SER A 29 3.50 -4.30 -12.33
N ARG A 30 4.16 -3.27 -12.82
CA ARG A 30 4.03 -1.94 -12.24
C ARG A 30 2.62 -1.39 -12.44
N GLU A 31 2.05 -1.62 -13.61
CA GLU A 31 0.71 -1.14 -13.92
C GLU A 31 -0.35 -1.83 -13.08
N ALA A 32 -0.21 -3.13 -12.91
CA ALA A 32 -1.16 -3.88 -12.09
C ALA A 32 -1.09 -3.43 -10.64
N ALA A 33 0.11 -3.19 -10.13
CA ALA A 33 0.29 -2.69 -8.78
C ALA A 33 -0.36 -1.32 -8.60
N ALA A 34 -0.16 -0.43 -9.57
CA ALA A 34 -0.74 0.91 -9.52
C ALA A 34 -2.27 0.85 -9.53
N GLN A 35 -2.83 0.00 -10.37
CA GLN A 35 -4.28 -0.16 -10.44
C GLN A 35 -4.83 -0.70 -9.13
N TRP A 36 -4.17 -1.71 -8.59
CA TRP A 36 -4.61 -2.31 -7.33
C TRP A 36 -4.57 -1.29 -6.19
N MET A 37 -3.53 -0.49 -6.13
CA MET A 37 -3.36 0.52 -5.08
C MET A 37 -4.43 1.60 -5.13
N SER A 38 -4.97 1.89 -6.31
CA SER A 38 -5.88 3.01 -6.49
C SER A 38 -7.35 2.62 -6.54
N LYS A 39 -7.68 1.34 -6.39
CA LYS A 39 -9.07 0.90 -6.42
C LYS A 39 -9.56 0.52 -5.03
N PRO A 40 -10.84 0.74 -4.74
CA PRO A 40 -11.42 0.26 -3.48
C PRO A 40 -11.25 -1.24 -3.35
N ASN A 41 -10.99 -1.70 -2.16
CA ASN A 41 -10.67 -3.09 -1.91
C ASN A 41 -11.53 -3.63 -0.77
N LYS A 42 -12.30 -4.67 -1.04
CA LYS A 42 -13.19 -5.24 -0.03
C LYS A 42 -12.43 -5.80 1.17
N ALA A 43 -11.27 -6.35 0.94
CA ALA A 43 -10.46 -6.89 2.03
C ALA A 43 -9.95 -5.77 2.96
N LEU A 44 -10.04 -4.53 2.51
CA LEU A 44 -9.60 -3.37 3.27
C LEU A 44 -10.78 -2.46 3.64
N GLY A 45 -11.97 -3.06 3.77
CA GLY A 45 -13.15 -2.32 4.18
C GLY A 45 -13.70 -1.37 3.13
N GLY A 46 -13.30 -1.55 1.88
CA GLY A 46 -13.76 -0.70 0.79
C GLY A 46 -12.89 0.51 0.54
N ASP A 47 -11.86 0.70 1.32
CA ASP A 47 -10.92 1.81 1.10
C ASP A 47 -9.90 1.45 0.03
N THR A 48 -9.30 2.45 -0.58
CA THR A 48 -8.20 2.21 -1.50
C THR A 48 -6.93 1.95 -0.71
N PRO A 49 -6.11 1.01 -1.16
CA PRO A 49 -4.85 0.75 -0.46
C PRO A 49 -3.96 1.98 -0.32
N ILE A 50 -3.94 2.83 -1.33
CA ILE A 50 -3.09 4.01 -1.28
C ILE A 50 -3.51 4.98 -0.16
N MET A 51 -4.81 5.12 0.07
CA MET A 51 -5.29 5.98 1.15
C MET A 51 -4.96 5.41 2.51
N LEU A 52 -4.99 4.10 2.63
CA LEU A 52 -4.65 3.47 3.90
C LEU A 52 -3.18 3.67 4.27
N CYS A 53 -2.33 3.92 3.29
CA CYS A 53 -0.92 4.19 3.56
C CYS A 53 -0.67 5.53 4.25
N ALA A 54 -1.72 6.32 4.46
CA ALA A 54 -1.59 7.56 5.21
C ALA A 54 -1.16 7.31 6.66
N THR A 55 -1.43 6.12 7.18
CA THR A 55 -1.00 5.76 8.53
C THR A 55 -0.18 4.47 8.49
N GLU A 56 0.62 4.27 9.52
CA GLU A 56 1.41 3.05 9.62
C GLU A 56 0.52 1.82 9.80
N ILE A 57 -0.53 1.94 10.59
CA ILE A 57 -1.47 0.85 10.81
C ILE A 57 -2.14 0.46 9.49
N GLY A 58 -2.58 1.46 8.71
CA GLY A 58 -3.19 1.21 7.42
C GLY A 58 -2.24 0.57 6.43
N ALA A 59 -1.01 1.04 6.37
CA ALA A 59 0.00 0.45 5.50
C ALA A 59 0.26 -1.01 5.86
N LYS A 60 0.26 -1.30 7.15
CA LYS A 60 0.46 -2.68 7.61
C LYS A 60 -0.67 -3.59 7.13
N GLN A 61 -1.91 -3.09 7.16
CA GLN A 61 -3.04 -3.85 6.64
C GLN A 61 -2.89 -4.13 5.16
N VAL A 62 -2.46 -3.14 4.40
CA VAL A 62 -2.25 -3.31 2.97
C VAL A 62 -1.17 -4.35 2.69
N ARG A 63 -0.07 -4.28 3.44
CA ARG A 63 1.01 -5.26 3.28
C ARG A 63 0.52 -6.68 3.57
N ARG A 64 -0.33 -6.85 4.57
CA ARG A 64 -0.88 -8.16 4.91
C ARG A 64 -1.70 -8.73 3.76
N VAL A 65 -2.51 -7.89 3.13
CA VAL A 65 -3.32 -8.34 1.99
C VAL A 65 -2.42 -8.75 0.83
N LEU A 66 -1.41 -7.94 0.52
CA LEU A 66 -0.47 -8.28 -0.55
C LEU A 66 0.28 -9.57 -0.27
N GLN A 67 0.70 -9.75 0.97
CA GLN A 67 1.41 -10.98 1.35
C GLN A 67 0.50 -12.20 1.24
N ALA A 68 -0.77 -12.05 1.59
CA ALA A 68 -1.72 -13.14 1.43
C ALA A 68 -1.89 -13.52 -0.04
N LEU A 69 -1.94 -12.53 -0.92
CA LEU A 69 -2.02 -12.80 -2.36
C LEU A 69 -0.78 -13.52 -2.86
N GLU A 70 0.38 -13.12 -2.34
CA GLU A 70 1.64 -13.73 -2.75
C GLU A 70 1.72 -15.20 -2.35
N TRP A 71 1.15 -15.53 -1.20
CA TRP A 71 1.23 -16.89 -0.66
C TRP A 71 0.04 -17.77 -1.07
N GLY A 72 -0.60 -17.48 -2.16
CA GLY A 72 -1.67 -18.29 -2.64
C GLY A 72 -2.99 -17.71 -2.44
N GLY A 73 -2.99 -16.53 -2.16
CA GLY A 73 -4.15 -15.87 -2.22
C GLY A 73 -5.08 -16.03 -1.18
N ALA A 74 -5.71 -16.21 -1.21
CA ALA A 74 -6.75 -16.20 -0.58
C ALA A 74 -7.23 -17.19 0.08
N ALA A 75 -6.46 -17.91 0.12
CA ALA A 75 -7.03 -19.01 0.80
C ALA A 75 -7.74 -18.56 1.96
#